data_450330fff44746ce7ae72c8026d62e21
#
_entry.id   450330fff44746ce7ae72c8026d62e21
#
_cell.length_a   1.000
_cell.length_b   1.000
_cell.length_c   1.000
_cell.angle_alpha   90.00
_cell.angle_beta   90.00
_cell.angle_gamma   90.00
#
_symmetry.space_group_name_H-M   'P 1'
#
loop_
_entity.id
_entity.type
_entity.pdbx_description
1 polymer ?
#
loop_
_entity_poly.entity_id
_entity_poly.type
_entity_poly.pdbx_seq_one_letter_code
_entity_poly.pdbx_strand_id
1 'polypeptide(L)'
;MKIVKINHPKGKRPPIQLTVRRCESSVFWSCGFAKEHYLVADMNRSCKCLLFEWNGVPVAFVGILNSPRKGLPYSCSISRIVVLPDFQGLGLSTTIFNFVGGIVKSLSDEEHDYRLYIKTAHKKFGDALSRNPYVRGTSFDGKGRDKKSTQHDIHKYKNRLERVSFCKEYIGPKVDGFEDMLKPIGELRKLKNVKN
;
A
#
# COMPACT_ATOMS: atom_id res chain seq x y z
N MET A 1 -6.35 13.49 12.89
CA MET A 1 -7.25 12.39 12.54
C MET A 1 -8.16 12.90 11.43
N LYS A 2 -8.29 12.17 10.33
CA LYS A 2 -9.13 12.57 9.17
C LYS A 2 -10.14 11.46 8.89
N ILE A 3 -11.27 11.81 8.28
CA ILE A 3 -12.35 10.86 7.97
C ILE A 3 -12.27 10.48 6.50
N VAL A 4 -12.34 9.18 6.23
CA VAL A 4 -12.44 8.61 4.88
C VAL A 4 -13.77 7.89 4.74
N LYS A 5 -14.57 8.31 3.76
CA LYS A 5 -15.83 7.67 3.44
C LYS A 5 -15.60 6.56 2.42
N ILE A 6 -15.90 5.33 2.81
CA ILE A 6 -15.75 4.16 1.94
C ILE A 6 -17.13 3.74 1.46
N ASN A 7 -17.38 3.90 0.17
CA ASN A 7 -18.61 3.45 -0.47
C ASN A 7 -18.56 1.95 -0.77
N HIS A 8 -19.63 1.24 -0.53
CA HIS A 8 -19.73 -0.16 -0.90
C HIS A 8 -19.75 -0.30 -2.43
N PRO A 9 -18.95 -1.19 -3.04
CA PRO A 9 -18.78 -1.29 -4.50
C PRO A 9 -20.08 -1.48 -5.30
N LYS A 10 -21.13 -2.03 -4.69
CA LYS A 10 -22.42 -2.27 -5.36
C LYS A 10 -23.54 -1.32 -4.92
N GLY A 11 -23.22 -0.26 -4.18
CA GLY A 11 -24.22 0.72 -3.72
C GLY A 11 -25.34 0.18 -2.81
N LYS A 12 -25.34 -1.11 -2.49
CA LYS A 12 -26.42 -1.80 -1.75
C LYS A 12 -26.30 -1.71 -0.22
N ARG A 13 -25.24 -1.10 0.29
CA ARG A 13 -25.01 -0.93 1.73
C ARG A 13 -24.62 0.50 2.01
N PRO A 14 -24.95 1.05 3.19
CA PRO A 14 -24.51 2.38 3.57
C PRO A 14 -22.98 2.47 3.56
N PRO A 15 -22.42 3.65 3.24
CA PRO A 15 -20.98 3.85 3.25
C PRO A 15 -20.42 3.67 4.66
N ILE A 16 -19.26 3.00 4.75
CA ILE A 16 -18.51 2.88 5.99
C ILE A 16 -17.65 4.13 6.12
N GLN A 17 -17.71 4.82 7.27
CA GLN A 17 -16.83 5.92 7.59
C GLN A 17 -15.69 5.39 8.45
N LEU A 18 -14.46 5.45 7.92
CA LEU A 18 -13.26 5.14 8.67
C LEU A 18 -12.55 6.43 9.05
N THR A 19 -12.01 6.48 10.25
CA THR A 19 -11.00 7.46 10.59
C THR A 19 -9.64 6.94 10.14
N VAL A 20 -8.80 7.82 9.62
CA VAL A 20 -7.42 7.50 9.24
C VAL A 20 -6.47 8.42 9.98
N ARG A 21 -5.41 7.86 10.51
CA ARG A 21 -4.32 8.61 11.12
C ARG A 21 -2.96 7.99 10.84
N ARG A 22 -1.95 8.83 10.87
CA ARG A 22 -0.57 8.35 10.90
C ARG A 22 -0.29 7.70 12.25
N CYS A 23 0.49 6.63 12.23
CA CYS A 23 0.87 5.90 13.44
C CYS A 23 2.32 5.43 13.36
N GLU A 24 2.85 4.97 14.49
CA GLU A 24 4.14 4.31 14.58
C GLU A 24 4.07 2.88 14.03
N SER A 25 5.20 2.36 13.57
CA SER A 25 5.28 0.99 13.06
C SER A 25 4.94 -0.06 14.12
N SER A 26 5.14 0.23 15.40
CA SER A 26 4.79 -0.62 16.55
C SER A 26 3.32 -1.00 16.60
N VAL A 27 2.43 -0.15 16.07
CA VAL A 27 0.97 -0.41 15.98
C VAL A 27 0.67 -1.68 15.17
N PHE A 28 1.54 -2.04 14.20
CA PHE A 28 1.42 -3.28 13.44
C PHE A 28 1.38 -4.52 14.34
N TRP A 29 2.16 -4.53 15.41
CA TRP A 29 2.19 -5.63 16.40
C TRP A 29 1.16 -5.45 17.50
N SER A 30 1.05 -4.27 18.09
CA SER A 30 0.18 -4.01 19.25
C SER A 30 -1.31 -4.17 18.94
N CYS A 31 -1.74 -3.88 17.70
CA CYS A 31 -3.13 -4.08 17.25
C CYS A 31 -3.35 -5.43 16.56
N GLY A 32 -2.41 -6.37 16.62
CA GLY A 32 -2.59 -7.73 16.13
C GLY A 32 -2.44 -7.91 14.60
N PHE A 33 -2.17 -6.86 13.83
CA PHE A 33 -2.02 -6.97 12.36
C PHE A 33 -0.88 -7.90 11.93
N ALA A 34 0.16 -8.05 12.75
CA ALA A 34 1.30 -8.92 12.48
C ALA A 34 0.90 -10.39 12.37
N LYS A 35 -0.09 -10.83 13.15
CA LYS A 35 -0.58 -12.22 13.14
C LYS A 35 -1.31 -12.56 11.85
N GLU A 36 -1.95 -11.55 11.24
CA GLU A 36 -2.75 -11.70 10.03
C GLU A 36 -1.92 -11.54 8.74
N HIS A 37 -0.66 -11.15 8.85
CA HIS A 37 0.19 -10.93 7.70
C HIS A 37 1.06 -12.16 7.41
N TYR A 38 1.01 -12.66 6.17
CA TYR A 38 1.74 -13.87 5.73
C TYR A 38 3.28 -13.73 5.72
N LEU A 39 3.82 -12.54 5.87
CA LEU A 39 5.27 -12.30 5.99
C LEU A 39 5.59 -11.98 7.44
N VAL A 40 6.37 -12.85 8.07
CA VAL A 40 6.82 -12.71 9.46
C VAL A 40 8.00 -11.73 9.61
N ALA A 41 8.54 -11.23 8.49
CA ALA A 41 9.69 -10.33 8.53
C ALA A 41 9.34 -8.98 9.18
N ASP A 42 10.31 -8.42 9.90
CA ASP A 42 10.22 -7.08 10.50
C ASP A 42 9.81 -6.03 9.47
N MET A 43 9.08 -5.05 9.96
CA MET A 43 8.67 -3.93 9.14
C MET A 43 9.82 -2.93 9.00
N ASN A 44 10.05 -2.45 7.78
CA ASN A 44 11.06 -1.43 7.55
C ASN A 44 10.71 -0.16 8.34
N ARG A 45 11.65 0.32 9.17
CA ARG A 45 11.48 1.51 10.03
C ARG A 45 11.20 2.80 9.25
N SER A 46 11.57 2.85 7.97
CA SER A 46 11.29 4.01 7.09
C SER A 46 9.84 4.04 6.57
N CYS A 47 9.02 3.02 6.85
CA CYS A 47 7.61 3.00 6.45
C CYS A 47 6.85 4.19 7.06
N LYS A 48 6.04 4.83 6.23
CA LYS A 48 4.98 5.71 6.69
C LYS A 48 3.76 4.84 6.94
N CYS A 49 3.32 4.80 8.19
CA CYS A 49 2.27 3.89 8.63
C CYS A 49 0.95 4.64 8.81
N LEU A 50 -0.11 4.07 8.29
CA LEU A 50 -1.47 4.57 8.43
C LEU A 50 -2.32 3.52 9.13
N LEU A 51 -3.04 3.94 10.16
CA LEU A 51 -4.06 3.15 10.85
C LEU A 51 -5.45 3.64 10.43
N PHE A 52 -6.29 2.69 10.07
CA PHE A 52 -7.71 2.91 9.77
C PHE A 52 -8.54 2.33 10.90
N GLU A 53 -9.46 3.12 11.42
CA GLU A 53 -10.31 2.77 12.56
C GLU A 53 -11.79 3.01 12.22
N TRP A 54 -12.65 2.14 12.70
CA TRP A 54 -14.11 2.30 12.66
C TRP A 54 -14.63 2.45 14.09
N ASN A 55 -15.19 3.63 14.39
CA ASN A 55 -15.65 3.98 15.75
C ASN A 55 -14.55 3.73 16.82
N GLY A 56 -13.31 4.08 16.51
CA GLY A 56 -12.16 3.89 17.41
C GLY A 56 -11.58 2.47 17.45
N VAL A 57 -12.18 1.51 16.75
CA VAL A 57 -11.69 0.13 16.66
C VAL A 57 -10.74 0.00 15.47
N PRO A 58 -9.50 -0.52 15.64
CA PRO A 58 -8.59 -0.81 14.55
C PRO A 58 -9.21 -1.77 13.52
N VAL A 59 -9.17 -1.40 12.25
CA VAL A 59 -9.73 -2.16 11.13
C VAL A 59 -8.67 -2.59 10.14
N ALA A 60 -7.78 -1.65 9.78
CA ALA A 60 -6.75 -1.92 8.79
C ALA A 60 -5.48 -1.10 9.06
N PHE A 61 -4.38 -1.64 8.58
CA PHE A 61 -3.05 -1.04 8.65
C PHE A 61 -2.40 -1.03 7.28
N VAL A 62 -1.71 0.08 6.96
CA VAL A 62 -0.91 0.22 5.74
C VAL A 62 0.46 0.78 6.06
N GLY A 63 1.49 0.12 5.58
CA GLY A 63 2.87 0.61 5.58
C GLY A 63 3.32 0.99 4.17
N ILE A 64 3.77 2.23 3.98
CA ILE A 64 4.17 2.80 2.70
C ILE A 64 5.67 3.13 2.76
N LEU A 65 6.43 2.67 1.77
CA LEU A 65 7.84 2.97 1.61
C LEU A 65 8.04 3.94 0.44
N ASN A 66 8.90 4.94 0.64
CA ASN A 66 9.55 5.61 -0.48
C ASN A 66 10.53 4.61 -1.11
N SER A 67 10.34 4.28 -2.38
CA SER A 67 11.11 3.23 -3.07
C SER A 67 11.55 3.67 -4.47
N PRO A 68 12.41 4.70 -4.55
CA PRO A 68 12.90 5.20 -5.83
C PRO A 68 13.62 4.11 -6.61
N ARG A 69 13.45 4.11 -7.93
CA ARG A 69 14.07 3.15 -8.85
C ARG A 69 14.67 3.89 -10.04
N LYS A 70 15.57 3.23 -10.77
CA LYS A 70 16.10 3.76 -12.04
C LYS A 70 14.92 4.06 -12.99
N GLY A 71 14.83 5.29 -13.47
CA GLY A 71 13.72 5.78 -14.31
C GLY A 71 12.41 6.07 -13.59
N LEU A 72 12.32 5.84 -12.26
CA LEU A 72 11.15 6.09 -11.43
C LEU A 72 11.56 6.69 -10.09
N PRO A 73 12.13 7.90 -10.06
CA PRO A 73 12.70 8.51 -8.85
C PRO A 73 11.63 8.82 -7.78
N TYR A 74 10.39 9.03 -8.18
CA TYR A 74 9.26 9.38 -7.29
C TYR A 74 8.31 8.21 -7.08
N SER A 75 8.84 6.98 -6.93
CA SER A 75 8.02 5.81 -6.69
C SER A 75 7.90 5.47 -5.21
N CYS A 76 6.69 5.08 -4.81
CA CYS A 76 6.36 4.53 -3.51
C CYS A 76 5.89 3.08 -3.66
N SER A 77 6.03 2.30 -2.62
CA SER A 77 5.51 0.93 -2.59
C SER A 77 4.78 0.62 -1.30
N ILE A 78 3.71 -0.17 -1.41
CA ILE A 78 3.07 -0.77 -0.25
C ILE A 78 3.99 -1.86 0.31
N SER A 79 4.46 -1.66 1.53
CA SER A 79 5.23 -2.67 2.28
C SER A 79 4.30 -3.66 2.97
N ARG A 80 3.23 -3.16 3.56
CA ARG A 80 2.18 -3.94 4.25
C ARG A 80 0.82 -3.32 3.97
N ILE A 81 -0.18 -4.16 3.76
CA ILE A 81 -1.59 -3.81 3.82
C ILE A 81 -2.33 -4.98 4.47
N VAL A 82 -2.98 -4.73 5.59
CA VAL A 82 -3.67 -5.75 6.38
C VAL A 82 -5.02 -5.21 6.80
N VAL A 83 -6.06 -6.00 6.58
CA VAL A 83 -7.41 -5.80 7.13
C VAL A 83 -7.68 -6.93 8.10
N LEU A 84 -8.10 -6.61 9.32
CA LEU A 84 -8.40 -7.61 10.35
C LEU A 84 -9.54 -8.54 9.90
N PRO A 85 -9.55 -9.80 10.33
CA PRO A 85 -10.49 -10.84 9.88
C PRO A 85 -11.95 -10.41 9.95
N ASP A 86 -12.38 -9.78 11.03
CA ASP A 86 -13.76 -9.35 11.27
C ASP A 86 -14.26 -8.32 10.25
N PHE A 87 -13.35 -7.65 9.56
CA PHE A 87 -13.65 -6.62 8.55
C PHE A 87 -13.33 -7.05 7.12
N GLN A 88 -12.91 -8.29 6.92
CA GLN A 88 -12.65 -8.84 5.58
C GLN A 88 -13.97 -9.09 4.83
N GLY A 89 -13.88 -9.21 3.51
CA GLY A 89 -15.07 -9.39 2.65
C GLY A 89 -15.86 -8.12 2.35
N LEU A 90 -15.56 -6.99 3.01
CA LEU A 90 -16.20 -5.69 2.79
C LEU A 90 -15.57 -4.87 1.64
N GLY A 91 -14.56 -5.40 0.96
CA GLY A 91 -13.83 -4.69 -0.09
C GLY A 91 -12.85 -3.61 0.42
N LEU A 92 -12.61 -3.56 1.74
CA LEU A 92 -11.81 -2.51 2.38
C LEU A 92 -10.38 -2.45 1.85
N SER A 93 -9.72 -3.59 1.65
CA SER A 93 -8.32 -3.62 1.19
C SER A 93 -8.14 -2.94 -0.17
N THR A 94 -9.05 -3.14 -1.11
CA THR A 94 -9.02 -2.49 -2.44
C THR A 94 -9.31 -1.00 -2.33
N THR A 95 -10.29 -0.62 -1.53
CA THR A 95 -10.66 0.79 -1.33
C THR A 95 -9.56 1.57 -0.60
N ILE A 96 -8.96 0.95 0.43
CA ILE A 96 -7.82 1.53 1.16
C ILE A 96 -6.60 1.66 0.23
N PHE A 97 -6.34 0.65 -0.63
CA PHE A 97 -5.29 0.76 -1.64
C PHE A 97 -5.52 1.95 -2.59
N ASN A 98 -6.76 2.12 -3.09
CA ASN A 98 -7.12 3.24 -3.95
C ASN A 98 -6.95 4.59 -3.24
N PHE A 99 -7.39 4.68 -2.00
CA PHE A 99 -7.23 5.89 -1.18
C PHE A 99 -5.75 6.27 -1.00
N VAL A 100 -4.92 5.31 -0.60
CA VAL A 100 -3.48 5.53 -0.44
C VAL A 100 -2.82 5.88 -1.77
N GLY A 101 -3.23 5.22 -2.86
CA GLY A 101 -2.76 5.53 -4.21
C GLY A 101 -3.09 6.96 -4.62
N GLY A 102 -4.30 7.40 -4.32
CA GLY A 102 -4.75 8.77 -4.56
C GLY A 102 -3.92 9.80 -3.79
N ILE A 103 -3.62 9.54 -2.50
CA ILE A 103 -2.76 10.42 -1.68
C ILE A 103 -1.32 10.48 -2.25
N VAL A 104 -0.75 9.33 -2.64
CA VAL A 104 0.59 9.34 -3.26
C VAL A 104 0.58 10.14 -4.54
N LYS A 105 -0.47 10.01 -5.36
CA LYS A 105 -0.61 10.73 -6.61
C LYS A 105 -0.86 12.23 -6.41
N SER A 106 -1.46 12.67 -5.30
CA SER A 106 -1.63 14.09 -4.98
C SER A 106 -0.30 14.79 -4.67
N LEU A 107 0.76 14.04 -4.34
CA LEU A 107 2.10 14.59 -4.22
C LEU A 107 2.71 15.01 -5.57
N SER A 108 2.12 14.60 -6.70
CA SER A 108 2.62 14.90 -8.03
C SER A 108 2.30 16.34 -8.46
N ASP A 109 3.27 16.96 -9.11
CA ASP A 109 3.18 18.25 -9.79
C ASP A 109 3.69 18.13 -11.24
N GLU A 110 3.96 19.24 -11.91
CA GLU A 110 4.41 19.28 -13.32
C GLU A 110 5.77 18.59 -13.53
N GLU A 111 6.66 18.62 -12.52
CA GLU A 111 8.02 18.07 -12.61
C GLU A 111 8.16 16.69 -11.97
N HIS A 112 7.23 16.30 -11.07
CA HIS A 112 7.37 15.15 -10.19
C HIS A 112 6.15 14.24 -10.28
N ASP A 113 6.27 13.10 -10.95
CA ASP A 113 5.19 12.11 -11.08
C ASP A 113 5.33 11.02 -9.99
N TYR A 114 4.62 11.21 -8.87
CA TYR A 114 4.59 10.22 -7.77
C TYR A 114 3.69 9.04 -8.12
N ARG A 115 4.22 7.83 -8.00
CA ARG A 115 3.53 6.57 -8.34
C ARG A 115 3.52 5.60 -7.18
N LEU A 116 2.39 4.92 -6.98
CA LEU A 116 2.26 3.86 -5.99
C LEU A 116 2.25 2.49 -6.64
N TYR A 117 3.10 1.62 -6.11
CA TYR A 117 3.18 0.21 -6.52
C TYR A 117 2.87 -0.73 -5.35
N ILE A 118 2.34 -1.90 -5.69
CA ILE A 118 2.20 -3.00 -4.75
C ILE A 118 2.67 -4.30 -5.39
N LYS A 119 3.32 -5.15 -4.58
CA LYS A 119 3.60 -6.54 -4.91
C LYS A 119 2.98 -7.43 -3.85
N THR A 120 2.05 -8.28 -4.24
CA THR A 120 1.40 -9.24 -3.34
C THR A 120 1.35 -10.63 -3.93
N ALA A 121 1.46 -11.64 -3.08
CA ALA A 121 1.22 -13.04 -3.43
C ALA A 121 -0.17 -13.52 -2.95
N HIS A 122 -0.95 -12.66 -2.30
CA HIS A 122 -2.29 -12.98 -1.81
C HIS A 122 -3.27 -13.02 -2.99
N LYS A 123 -3.66 -14.23 -3.43
CA LYS A 123 -4.44 -14.44 -4.64
C LYS A 123 -5.75 -13.63 -4.68
N LYS A 124 -6.59 -13.74 -3.63
CA LYS A 124 -7.88 -13.03 -3.58
C LYS A 124 -7.72 -11.51 -3.71
N PHE A 125 -6.71 -10.94 -3.06
CA PHE A 125 -6.44 -9.51 -3.14
C PHE A 125 -5.86 -9.13 -4.51
N GLY A 126 -4.92 -9.91 -5.05
CA GLY A 126 -4.35 -9.71 -6.38
C GLY A 126 -5.41 -9.76 -7.49
N ASP A 127 -6.33 -10.72 -7.41
CA ASP A 127 -7.46 -10.83 -8.34
C ASP A 127 -8.42 -9.62 -8.22
N ALA A 128 -8.66 -9.13 -7.00
CA ALA A 128 -9.47 -7.94 -6.77
C ALA A 128 -8.81 -6.69 -7.36
N LEU A 129 -7.49 -6.54 -7.19
CA LEU A 129 -6.73 -5.46 -7.82
C LEU A 129 -6.74 -5.55 -9.35
N SER A 130 -6.70 -6.76 -9.92
CA SER A 130 -6.76 -6.96 -11.38
C SER A 130 -8.09 -6.52 -12.01
N ARG A 131 -9.18 -6.56 -11.24
CA ARG A 131 -10.51 -6.09 -11.66
C ARG A 131 -10.77 -4.61 -11.33
N ASN A 132 -9.84 -3.95 -10.66
CA ASN A 132 -10.00 -2.56 -10.24
C ASN A 132 -9.64 -1.61 -11.40
N PRO A 133 -10.55 -0.73 -11.86
CA PRO A 133 -10.29 0.19 -12.97
C PRO A 133 -9.19 1.20 -12.69
N TYR A 134 -8.85 1.44 -11.42
CA TYR A 134 -7.78 2.36 -11.00
C TYR A 134 -6.43 1.66 -10.84
N VAL A 135 -6.29 0.42 -11.34
CA VAL A 135 -5.09 -0.37 -11.15
C VAL A 135 -4.64 -0.99 -12.46
N ARG A 136 -3.34 -0.87 -12.73
CA ARG A 136 -2.70 -1.45 -13.91
C ARG A 136 -1.67 -2.50 -13.49
N GLY A 137 -1.59 -3.62 -14.24
CA GLY A 137 -0.49 -4.57 -14.12
C GLY A 137 0.82 -3.96 -14.59
N THR A 138 1.93 -4.25 -13.89
CA THR A 138 3.27 -3.90 -14.36
C THR A 138 3.83 -5.02 -15.25
N SER A 139 4.98 -4.80 -15.89
CA SER A 139 5.67 -5.83 -16.69
C SER A 139 6.04 -7.09 -15.90
N PHE A 140 6.01 -7.03 -14.56
CA PHE A 140 6.28 -8.15 -13.65
C PHE A 140 5.00 -8.80 -13.09
N ASP A 141 3.83 -8.33 -13.49
CA ASP A 141 2.55 -8.88 -13.03
C ASP A 141 2.32 -10.29 -13.56
N GLY A 142 1.87 -11.18 -12.68
CA GLY A 142 1.61 -12.58 -13.03
C GLY A 142 2.87 -13.43 -13.25
N LYS A 143 4.06 -12.88 -13.05
CA LYS A 143 5.31 -13.64 -13.24
C LYS A 143 5.76 -14.31 -11.94
N GLY A 144 6.20 -15.57 -12.07
CA GLY A 144 6.97 -16.26 -11.05
C GLY A 144 8.35 -15.60 -10.84
N ARG A 145 9.04 -15.96 -9.78
CA ARG A 145 10.44 -15.54 -9.59
C ARG A 145 11.36 -16.39 -10.46
N ASP A 146 12.32 -15.73 -11.10
CA ASP A 146 13.41 -16.41 -11.81
C ASP A 146 14.26 -17.23 -10.84
N LYS A 147 14.57 -18.48 -11.20
CA LYS A 147 15.41 -19.40 -10.39
C LYS A 147 16.78 -18.81 -10.04
N LYS A 148 17.35 -17.96 -10.91
CA LYS A 148 18.67 -17.31 -10.71
C LYS A 148 18.71 -16.28 -9.58
N SER A 149 17.58 -15.65 -9.24
CA SER A 149 17.52 -14.63 -8.16
C SER A 149 17.37 -15.22 -6.76
N THR A 150 17.25 -16.55 -6.65
CA THR A 150 16.89 -17.26 -5.41
C THR A 150 18.03 -17.94 -4.72
N GLN A 151 19.23 -17.93 -5.29
CA GLN A 151 20.36 -18.69 -4.74
C GLN A 151 20.79 -18.25 -3.32
N HIS A 152 20.54 -16.99 -2.96
CA HIS A 152 20.84 -16.46 -1.61
C HIS A 152 19.72 -16.67 -0.57
N ASP A 153 18.51 -17.00 -1.01
CA ASP A 153 17.31 -17.09 -0.17
C ASP A 153 16.72 -18.51 -0.03
N ILE A 154 17.36 -19.53 -0.62
CA ILE A 154 16.85 -20.91 -0.69
C ILE A 154 16.58 -21.50 0.69
N HIS A 155 17.42 -21.16 1.69
CA HIS A 155 17.27 -21.70 3.05
C HIS A 155 16.12 -21.07 3.87
N LYS A 156 15.65 -19.87 3.48
CA LYS A 156 14.61 -19.16 4.23
C LYS A 156 13.18 -19.44 3.75
N TYR A 157 12.96 -19.92 2.51
CA TYR A 157 11.62 -19.98 1.93
C TYR A 157 11.47 -21.14 0.92
N LYS A 158 11.33 -22.37 1.40
CA LYS A 158 11.17 -23.58 0.57
C LYS A 158 10.05 -23.52 -0.52
N ASN A 159 9.03 -22.66 -0.36
CA ASN A 159 7.87 -22.58 -1.25
C ASN A 159 7.81 -21.27 -2.10
N ARG A 160 8.93 -20.59 -2.28
CA ARG A 160 8.95 -19.25 -2.93
C ARG A 160 8.93 -19.30 -4.45
N LEU A 161 9.35 -20.40 -5.06
CA LEU A 161 9.52 -20.53 -6.52
C LEU A 161 8.19 -20.63 -7.28
N GLU A 162 7.14 -21.12 -6.64
CA GLU A 162 5.84 -21.36 -7.29
C GLU A 162 4.82 -20.21 -7.08
N ARG A 163 5.16 -19.20 -6.28
CA ARG A 163 4.23 -18.11 -6.01
C ARG A 163 4.22 -17.09 -7.15
N VAL A 164 3.13 -17.09 -7.90
CA VAL A 164 2.77 -15.98 -8.78
C VAL A 164 2.61 -14.70 -7.96
N SER A 165 3.29 -13.65 -8.37
CA SER A 165 3.18 -12.34 -7.73
C SER A 165 2.33 -11.41 -8.57
N PHE A 166 1.35 -10.77 -7.94
CA PHE A 166 0.62 -9.66 -8.53
C PHE A 166 1.43 -8.38 -8.29
N CYS A 167 1.88 -7.77 -9.37
CA CYS A 167 2.66 -6.54 -9.37
C CYS A 167 1.86 -5.43 -10.03
N LYS A 168 1.29 -4.53 -9.24
CA LYS A 168 0.32 -3.54 -9.68
C LYS A 168 0.78 -2.12 -9.43
N GLU A 169 0.32 -1.21 -10.27
CA GLU A 169 0.49 0.24 -10.15
C GLU A 169 -0.89 0.90 -10.03
N TYR A 170 -1.01 1.88 -9.14
CA TYR A 170 -2.20 2.73 -9.06
C TYR A 170 -2.19 3.78 -10.16
N ILE A 171 -3.29 3.90 -10.90
CA ILE A 171 -3.48 4.85 -11.99
C ILE A 171 -4.76 5.69 -11.85
N GLY A 172 -5.43 5.60 -10.70
CA GLY A 172 -6.68 6.30 -10.43
C GLY A 172 -6.52 7.79 -10.16
N PRO A 173 -7.59 8.47 -9.70
CA PRO A 173 -7.60 9.90 -9.40
C PRO A 173 -6.75 10.27 -8.20
N LYS A 174 -6.38 11.57 -8.09
CA LYS A 174 -5.78 12.15 -6.88
C LYS A 174 -6.79 12.16 -5.73
N VAL A 175 -6.28 12.12 -4.50
CA VAL A 175 -7.04 12.33 -3.25
C VAL A 175 -6.28 13.38 -2.46
N ASP A 176 -6.74 14.61 -2.53
CA ASP A 176 -6.09 15.77 -1.92
C ASP A 176 -6.45 15.93 -0.44
N GLY A 177 -5.63 16.71 0.28
CA GLY A 177 -5.87 17.06 1.68
C GLY A 177 -5.37 16.04 2.70
N PHE A 178 -4.65 14.98 2.26
CA PHE A 178 -4.08 13.94 3.13
C PHE A 178 -2.55 13.81 3.00
N GLU A 179 -1.89 14.66 2.23
CA GLU A 179 -0.46 14.61 1.90
C GLU A 179 0.43 14.62 3.13
N ASP A 180 0.03 15.34 4.17
CA ASP A 180 0.73 15.42 5.46
C ASP A 180 0.95 14.06 6.11
N MET A 181 0.08 13.09 5.84
CA MET A 181 0.20 11.74 6.37
C MET A 181 1.40 10.98 5.80
N LEU A 182 1.91 11.40 4.64
CA LEU A 182 3.04 10.76 3.97
C LEU A 182 4.37 11.47 4.22
N LYS A 183 4.40 12.59 4.95
CA LYS A 183 5.65 13.30 5.24
C LYS A 183 6.70 12.35 5.87
N PRO A 184 7.99 12.48 5.51
CA PRO A 184 8.61 13.44 4.60
C PRO A 184 8.56 13.04 3.11
N ILE A 185 7.78 12.03 2.69
CA ILE A 185 7.63 11.72 1.25
C ILE A 185 7.03 12.95 0.57
N GLY A 186 7.69 13.45 -0.47
CA GLY A 186 7.31 14.70 -1.13
C GLY A 186 8.04 15.95 -0.64
N GLU A 187 8.66 15.94 0.53
CA GLU A 187 9.40 17.11 1.05
C GLU A 187 10.87 17.16 0.58
N LEU A 188 11.46 16.02 0.21
CA LEU A 188 12.84 15.93 -0.27
C LEU A 188 13.15 16.78 -1.52
N ARG A 189 12.12 17.18 -2.25
CA ARG A 189 12.22 18.10 -3.39
C ARG A 189 12.54 19.56 -2.98
N LYS A 190 12.06 19.99 -1.78
CA LYS A 190 12.33 21.35 -1.27
C LYS A 190 13.81 21.53 -0.89
N LEU A 191 14.49 20.47 -0.49
CA LEU A 191 15.90 20.52 -0.08
C LEU A 191 16.87 20.55 -1.26
N LYS A 192 16.49 20.08 -2.45
CA LYS A 192 17.35 20.15 -3.65
C LYS A 192 17.34 21.51 -4.31
N ASN A 193 16.26 22.26 -4.20
CA ASN A 193 16.13 23.60 -4.79
C ASN A 193 16.75 24.73 -3.94
N VAL A 194 17.27 24.42 -2.75
CA VAL A 194 17.97 25.37 -1.86
C VAL A 194 19.51 25.32 -2.06
N LYS A 195 20.02 24.39 -2.91
CA LYS A 195 21.46 24.20 -3.15
C LYS A 195 21.92 24.61 -4.55
N ASN A 196 21.13 25.41 -5.27
CA ASN A 196 21.55 26.06 -6.53
C ASN A 196 21.56 27.57 -6.34
#